data_a88125edd4a2b3ffc9c7eac02450199c
#
_entry.id   a88125edd4a2b3ffc9c7eac02450199c
#
_cell.length_a   1.000
_cell.length_b   1.000
_cell.length_c   1.000
_cell.angle_alpha   90.00
_cell.angle_beta   90.00
_cell.angle_gamma   90.00
#
_symmetry.space_group_name_H-M   'P 1'
#
loop_
_entity.id
_entity.type
_entity.pdbx_description
1 polymer ?
#
loop_
_entity_poly.entity_id
_entity_poly.type
_entity_poly.pdbx_seq_one_letter_code
_entity_poly.pdbx_strand_id
1 'polypeptide(L)'
;MLIKFSEKLYYTKQRYMYLEPTIGYVKGENFSVMLDAGNGPSQVAEFLKELEENSLPKPSYVILTHHHWDHSFGAGYLDIPVISTEHAKDALIKLSQLKWDDESLYKRVEEGTEIKYSADVLKKVYENYEIKIKIPDMPKSADFNLNLGGIKITCFSSDNSHSDDAFLIYIADEKVLFLGDSHAKNYYTQPMSYNKIKLHDYIDKISKIDFEYAIPGHGNIFTRNELLTYLEKEYIKMR
;
A
#
# COMPACT_ATOMS: atom_id res chain seq x y z
N MET A 1 14.13 -6.52 -6.32
CA MET A 1 14.14 -7.96 -6.70
C MET A 1 12.81 -8.58 -6.34
N LEU A 2 12.15 -9.16 -7.35
CA LEU A 2 10.87 -9.88 -7.19
C LEU A 2 11.10 -11.23 -6.51
N ILE A 3 10.35 -11.49 -5.46
CA ILE A 3 10.44 -12.71 -4.66
C ILE A 3 9.18 -13.54 -4.93
N LYS A 4 9.38 -14.80 -5.27
CA LYS A 4 8.29 -15.75 -5.44
C LYS A 4 7.84 -16.25 -4.09
N PHE A 5 6.59 -15.95 -3.70
CA PHE A 5 5.95 -16.54 -2.52
C PHE A 5 5.32 -17.90 -2.87
N SER A 6 4.61 -17.95 -3.99
CA SER A 6 4.00 -19.17 -4.56
C SER A 6 4.03 -19.11 -6.09
N GLU A 7 3.37 -20.08 -6.77
CA GLU A 7 3.20 -20.05 -8.22
C GLU A 7 2.32 -18.88 -8.72
N LYS A 8 1.51 -18.30 -7.85
CA LYS A 8 0.54 -17.25 -8.17
C LYS A 8 0.76 -15.94 -7.44
N LEU A 9 1.57 -15.93 -6.37
CA LEU A 9 1.84 -14.75 -5.56
C LEU A 9 3.33 -14.42 -5.54
N TYR A 10 3.65 -13.18 -5.86
CA TYR A 10 5.00 -12.62 -5.82
C TYR A 10 4.96 -11.27 -5.09
N TYR A 11 6.10 -10.84 -4.59
CA TYR A 11 6.25 -9.53 -3.96
C TYR A 11 7.66 -8.97 -4.14
N THR A 12 7.82 -7.65 -4.09
CA THR A 12 9.15 -7.03 -4.07
C THR A 12 9.63 -6.85 -2.64
N LYS A 13 10.94 -6.88 -2.44
CA LYS A 13 11.52 -6.49 -1.15
C LYS A 13 11.48 -4.97 -1.02
N GLN A 14 10.93 -4.47 0.09
CA GLN A 14 10.93 -3.05 0.42
C GLN A 14 12.37 -2.50 0.56
N ARG A 15 12.57 -1.19 0.25
CA ARG A 15 13.85 -0.48 0.43
C ARG A 15 13.64 0.76 1.30
N TYR A 16 13.83 0.60 2.59
CA TYR A 16 13.50 1.61 3.59
C TYR A 16 14.15 2.98 3.35
N MET A 17 15.42 3.01 2.89
CA MET A 17 16.15 4.28 2.62
C MET A 17 15.49 5.15 1.55
N TYR A 18 14.66 4.57 0.70
CA TYR A 18 13.96 5.26 -0.39
C TYR A 18 12.45 5.30 -0.18
N LEU A 19 11.96 4.85 0.97
CA LEU A 19 10.53 4.64 1.20
C LEU A 19 9.87 3.87 0.05
N GLU A 20 10.55 2.85 -0.47
CA GLU A 20 9.98 1.94 -1.43
C GLU A 20 9.24 0.83 -0.69
N PRO A 21 7.93 0.78 -0.78
CA PRO A 21 7.15 -0.27 -0.14
C PRO A 21 7.29 -1.59 -0.88
N THR A 22 6.83 -2.64 -0.25
CA THR A 22 6.56 -3.91 -0.90
C THR A 22 5.45 -3.73 -1.93
N ILE A 23 5.73 -4.06 -3.18
CA ILE A 23 4.71 -4.21 -4.23
C ILE A 23 4.34 -5.69 -4.29
N GLY A 24 3.06 -6.01 -4.21
CA GLY A 24 2.55 -7.35 -4.44
C GLY A 24 2.18 -7.58 -5.91
N TYR A 25 2.23 -8.85 -6.33
CA TYR A 25 1.76 -9.25 -7.66
C TYR A 25 1.04 -10.59 -7.56
N VAL A 26 -0.21 -10.62 -8.04
CA VAL A 26 -1.03 -11.83 -8.06
C VAL A 26 -1.30 -12.23 -9.50
N LYS A 27 -0.85 -13.44 -9.88
CA LYS A 27 -1.01 -14.02 -11.20
C LYS A 27 -2.26 -14.88 -11.25
N GLY A 28 -3.24 -14.47 -12.03
CA GLY A 28 -4.38 -15.32 -12.40
C GLY A 28 -4.22 -15.94 -13.78
N GLU A 29 -5.16 -16.80 -14.16
CA GLU A 29 -5.22 -17.41 -15.49
C GLU A 29 -5.78 -16.43 -16.54
N ASN A 30 -6.69 -15.54 -16.14
CA ASN A 30 -7.33 -14.58 -17.05
C ASN A 30 -6.58 -13.25 -17.10
N PHE A 31 -6.12 -12.75 -15.95
CA PHE A 31 -5.36 -11.52 -15.82
C PHE A 31 -4.60 -11.48 -14.49
N SER A 32 -3.67 -10.55 -14.36
CA SER A 32 -2.85 -10.36 -13.17
C SER A 32 -3.07 -8.98 -12.56
N VAL A 33 -2.78 -8.84 -11.27
CA VAL A 33 -3.00 -7.61 -10.50
C VAL A 33 -1.73 -7.23 -9.74
N MET A 34 -1.41 -5.95 -9.75
CA MET A 34 -0.38 -5.33 -8.93
C MET A 34 -1.03 -4.78 -7.65
N LEU A 35 -0.44 -5.03 -6.49
CA LEU A 35 -0.88 -4.54 -5.18
C LEU A 35 0.08 -3.45 -4.75
N ASP A 36 -0.43 -2.23 -4.60
CA ASP A 36 0.28 -0.97 -4.55
C ASP A 36 1.12 -0.66 -5.81
N ALA A 37 1.37 0.61 -6.04
CA ALA A 37 2.09 1.07 -7.23
C ALA A 37 3.54 1.47 -6.93
N GLY A 38 3.92 1.50 -5.66
CA GLY A 38 5.22 2.00 -5.25
C GLY A 38 5.32 3.52 -5.25
N ASN A 39 6.52 4.00 -4.93
CA ASN A 39 6.79 5.40 -4.65
C ASN A 39 7.05 6.27 -5.87
N GLY A 40 7.26 5.68 -7.05
CA GLY A 40 7.54 6.47 -8.25
C GLY A 40 8.07 5.68 -9.45
N PRO A 41 8.54 6.41 -10.48
CA PRO A 41 8.84 5.83 -11.78
C PRO A 41 9.93 4.77 -11.77
N SER A 42 10.97 4.95 -10.96
CA SER A 42 12.09 4.02 -10.89
C SER A 42 11.68 2.66 -10.33
N GLN A 43 10.88 2.65 -9.26
CA GLN A 43 10.39 1.40 -8.65
C GLN A 43 9.43 0.68 -9.60
N VAL A 44 8.54 1.43 -10.29
CA VAL A 44 7.64 0.87 -11.32
C VAL A 44 8.43 0.24 -12.46
N ALA A 45 9.43 0.95 -13.00
CA ALA A 45 10.24 0.45 -14.11
C ALA A 45 11.01 -0.82 -13.73
N GLU A 46 11.61 -0.86 -12.53
CA GLU A 46 12.29 -2.04 -11.99
C GLU A 46 11.31 -3.21 -11.83
N PHE A 47 10.13 -2.96 -11.25
CA PHE A 47 9.10 -3.99 -11.09
C PHE A 47 8.65 -4.59 -12.42
N LEU A 48 8.33 -3.76 -13.42
CA LEU A 48 7.91 -4.25 -14.74
C LEU A 48 9.01 -5.03 -15.46
N LYS A 49 10.26 -4.58 -15.33
CA LYS A 49 11.43 -5.30 -15.85
C LYS A 49 11.60 -6.67 -15.20
N GLU A 50 11.44 -6.76 -13.89
CA GLU A 50 11.52 -8.04 -13.17
C GLU A 50 10.37 -9.00 -13.53
N LEU A 51 9.17 -8.50 -13.82
CA LEU A 51 8.10 -9.34 -14.37
C LEU A 51 8.49 -9.93 -15.72
N GLU A 52 9.07 -9.12 -16.63
CA GLU A 52 9.53 -9.58 -17.93
C GLU A 52 10.64 -10.62 -17.83
N GLU A 53 11.65 -10.38 -16.99
CA GLU A 53 12.76 -11.31 -16.73
C GLU A 53 12.30 -12.66 -16.16
N ASN A 54 11.18 -12.68 -15.43
CA ASN A 54 10.57 -13.89 -14.88
C ASN A 54 9.47 -14.48 -15.78
N SER A 55 9.29 -13.97 -17.00
CA SER A 55 8.23 -14.39 -17.94
C SER A 55 6.82 -14.32 -17.34
N LEU A 56 6.57 -13.33 -16.50
CA LEU A 56 5.28 -13.05 -15.90
C LEU A 56 4.51 -12.02 -16.72
N PRO A 57 3.18 -12.18 -16.91
CA PRO A 57 2.38 -11.21 -17.64
C PRO A 57 2.34 -9.84 -16.93
N LYS A 58 2.24 -8.76 -17.71
CA LYS A 58 2.02 -7.43 -17.15
C LYS A 58 0.69 -7.38 -16.39
N PRO A 59 0.60 -6.62 -15.28
CA PRO A 59 -0.65 -6.48 -14.55
C PRO A 59 -1.70 -5.74 -15.39
N SER A 60 -2.95 -6.15 -15.27
CA SER A 60 -4.09 -5.51 -15.92
C SER A 60 -4.72 -4.41 -15.06
N TYR A 61 -4.47 -4.45 -13.75
CA TYR A 61 -4.98 -3.51 -12.76
C TYR A 61 -3.95 -3.27 -11.66
N VAL A 62 -4.03 -2.09 -11.05
CA VAL A 62 -3.43 -1.82 -9.74
C VAL A 62 -4.54 -1.79 -8.70
N ILE A 63 -4.32 -2.38 -7.53
CA ILE A 63 -5.15 -2.15 -6.34
C ILE A 63 -4.27 -1.39 -5.34
N LEU A 64 -4.65 -0.17 -4.99
CA LEU A 64 -3.97 0.60 -3.96
C LEU A 64 -4.47 0.19 -2.59
N THR A 65 -3.54 -0.02 -1.65
CA THR A 65 -3.89 -0.24 -0.25
C THR A 65 -4.36 1.06 0.40
N HIS A 66 -3.73 2.19 0.11
CA HIS A 66 -4.10 3.52 0.60
C HIS A 66 -3.46 4.64 -0.25
N HIS A 67 -3.74 5.90 0.09
CA HIS A 67 -3.36 7.04 -0.75
C HIS A 67 -1.93 7.55 -0.58
N HIS A 68 -1.17 7.14 0.45
CA HIS A 68 0.16 7.70 0.70
C HIS A 68 1.05 7.58 -0.53
N TRP A 69 1.88 8.61 -0.75
CA TRP A 69 2.61 8.83 -1.99
C TRP A 69 3.54 7.66 -2.36
N ASP A 70 4.15 7.05 -1.36
CA ASP A 70 5.06 5.93 -1.55
C ASP A 70 4.36 4.64 -1.99
N HIS A 71 3.05 4.51 -1.78
CA HIS A 71 2.22 3.41 -2.26
C HIS A 71 1.49 3.72 -3.58
N SER A 72 1.23 4.99 -3.86
CA SER A 72 0.28 5.38 -4.90
C SER A 72 0.88 6.15 -6.09
N PHE A 73 1.96 6.92 -5.90
CA PHE A 73 2.45 7.82 -6.95
C PHE A 73 3.07 7.10 -8.13
N GLY A 74 3.58 5.88 -7.95
CA GLY A 74 4.00 5.03 -9.05
C GLY A 74 2.90 4.77 -10.08
N ALA A 75 1.62 4.78 -9.67
CA ALA A 75 0.48 4.60 -10.57
C ALA A 75 0.43 5.65 -11.68
N GLY A 76 0.97 6.85 -11.48
CA GLY A 76 1.06 7.90 -12.49
C GLY A 76 1.95 7.55 -13.69
N TYR A 77 2.70 6.47 -13.59
CA TYR A 77 3.60 5.95 -14.64
C TYR A 77 3.11 4.63 -15.25
N LEU A 78 1.88 4.24 -14.93
CA LEU A 78 1.23 3.03 -15.44
C LEU A 78 0.00 3.39 -16.29
N ASP A 79 -0.08 2.81 -17.49
CA ASP A 79 -1.26 2.95 -18.35
C ASP A 79 -2.21 1.76 -18.16
N ILE A 80 -2.62 1.53 -16.91
CA ILE A 80 -3.59 0.51 -16.53
C ILE A 80 -4.56 1.07 -15.48
N PRO A 81 -5.81 0.57 -15.39
CA PRO A 81 -6.79 1.05 -14.42
C PRO A 81 -6.34 0.82 -12.97
N VAL A 82 -6.69 1.78 -12.11
CA VAL A 82 -6.40 1.79 -10.68
C VAL A 82 -7.69 1.61 -9.88
N ILE A 83 -7.69 0.64 -8.99
CA ILE A 83 -8.75 0.37 -8.02
C ILE A 83 -8.31 0.91 -6.66
N SER A 84 -9.17 1.63 -5.96
CA SER A 84 -8.94 2.13 -4.60
C SER A 84 -10.24 2.20 -3.81
N THR A 85 -10.17 2.64 -2.55
CA THR A 85 -11.34 3.12 -1.84
C THR A 85 -11.79 4.49 -2.39
N GLU A 86 -13.04 4.90 -2.14
CA GLU A 86 -13.51 6.27 -2.43
C GLU A 86 -12.70 7.31 -1.65
N HIS A 87 -12.37 7.03 -0.38
CA HIS A 87 -11.57 7.93 0.45
C HIS A 87 -10.15 8.14 -0.11
N ALA A 88 -9.49 7.06 -0.59
CA ALA A 88 -8.19 7.17 -1.24
C ALA A 88 -8.26 8.01 -2.52
N LYS A 89 -9.31 7.82 -3.33
CA LYS A 89 -9.55 8.68 -4.50
C LYS A 89 -9.68 10.14 -4.13
N ASP A 90 -10.51 10.46 -3.12
CA ASP A 90 -10.71 11.84 -2.66
C ASP A 90 -9.40 12.46 -2.12
N ALA A 91 -8.60 11.68 -1.41
CA ALA A 91 -7.28 12.10 -0.96
C ALA A 91 -6.33 12.39 -2.14
N LEU A 92 -6.27 11.50 -3.13
CA LEU A 92 -5.43 11.67 -4.33
C LEU A 92 -5.89 12.86 -5.19
N ILE A 93 -7.20 13.16 -5.27
CA ILE A 93 -7.71 14.38 -5.90
C ILE A 93 -7.14 15.63 -5.18
N LYS A 94 -7.17 15.66 -3.85
CA LYS A 94 -6.60 16.78 -3.08
C LYS A 94 -5.10 16.90 -3.31
N LEU A 95 -4.37 15.80 -3.27
CA LEU A 95 -2.92 15.78 -3.52
C LEU A 95 -2.57 16.25 -4.93
N SER A 96 -3.38 15.92 -5.95
CA SER A 96 -3.15 16.35 -7.33
C SER A 96 -3.29 17.86 -7.55
N GLN A 97 -3.91 18.57 -6.61
CA GLN A 97 -4.06 20.03 -6.63
C GLN A 97 -2.92 20.75 -5.93
N LEU A 98 -2.04 20.02 -5.23
CA LEU A 98 -0.91 20.61 -4.54
C LEU A 98 0.24 20.91 -5.51
N LYS A 99 1.04 21.92 -5.17
CA LYS A 99 2.34 22.14 -5.80
C LYS A 99 3.37 21.25 -5.11
N TRP A 100 4.27 20.67 -5.91
CA TRP A 100 5.31 19.75 -5.46
C TRP A 100 6.73 20.30 -5.65
N ASP A 101 6.86 21.62 -5.87
CA ASP A 101 8.15 22.33 -5.80
C ASP A 101 8.68 22.38 -4.36
N ASP A 102 9.97 22.62 -4.23
CA ASP A 102 10.66 22.63 -2.93
C ASP A 102 10.01 23.57 -1.92
N GLU A 103 9.68 24.79 -2.34
CA GLU A 103 9.10 25.82 -1.48
C GLU A 103 7.77 25.33 -0.90
N SER A 104 6.87 24.84 -1.77
CA SER A 104 5.55 24.35 -1.38
C SER A 104 5.63 23.09 -0.51
N LEU A 105 6.57 22.19 -0.81
CA LEU A 105 6.77 20.95 -0.05
C LEU A 105 7.29 21.24 1.35
N TYR A 106 8.35 22.04 1.50
CA TYR A 106 8.91 22.34 2.82
C TYR A 106 8.04 23.27 3.65
N LYS A 107 7.22 24.12 3.03
CA LYS A 107 6.18 24.85 3.74
C LYS A 107 5.21 23.91 4.45
N ARG A 108 4.76 22.82 3.79
CA ARG A 108 3.92 21.81 4.43
C ARG A 108 4.62 21.09 5.59
N VAL A 109 5.94 20.90 5.51
CA VAL A 109 6.74 20.36 6.63
C VAL A 109 6.71 21.33 7.83
N GLU A 110 6.87 22.63 7.59
CA GLU A 110 6.81 23.67 8.64
C GLU A 110 5.40 23.75 9.27
N GLU A 111 4.36 23.59 8.46
CA GLU A 111 2.96 23.56 8.90
C GLU A 111 2.56 22.23 9.60
N GLY A 112 3.44 21.22 9.61
CA GLY A 112 3.18 19.90 10.21
C GLY A 112 2.22 19.03 9.41
N THR A 113 1.93 19.37 8.15
CA THR A 113 1.08 18.60 7.24
C THR A 113 1.86 17.66 6.32
N GLU A 114 3.19 17.70 6.41
CA GLU A 114 4.10 16.77 5.73
C GLU A 114 5.24 16.37 6.69
N ILE A 115 5.77 15.18 6.51
CA ILE A 115 6.86 14.64 7.32
C ILE A 115 8.19 14.97 6.65
N LYS A 116 9.10 15.63 7.37
CA LYS A 116 10.40 16.07 6.80
C LYS A 116 11.16 14.92 6.11
N TYR A 117 11.24 13.74 6.75
CA TYR A 117 11.93 12.60 6.17
C TYR A 117 11.27 12.14 4.86
N SER A 118 9.93 12.09 4.83
CA SER A 118 9.13 11.76 3.65
C SER A 118 9.40 12.77 2.51
N ALA A 119 9.37 14.07 2.82
CA ALA A 119 9.66 15.13 1.87
C ALA A 119 11.08 15.03 1.28
N ASP A 120 12.09 14.79 2.12
CA ASP A 120 13.49 14.65 1.69
C ASP A 120 13.68 13.43 0.76
N VAL A 121 12.99 12.32 1.03
CA VAL A 121 13.03 11.13 0.17
C VAL A 121 12.26 11.34 -1.12
N LEU A 122 11.06 11.94 -1.06
CA LEU A 122 10.26 12.26 -2.25
C LEU A 122 11.06 13.11 -3.24
N LYS A 123 11.76 14.13 -2.77
CA LYS A 123 12.66 14.94 -3.63
C LYS A 123 13.71 14.10 -4.35
N LYS A 124 14.34 13.14 -3.66
CA LYS A 124 15.34 12.25 -4.28
C LYS A 124 14.72 11.33 -5.32
N VAL A 125 13.57 10.77 -5.03
CA VAL A 125 12.84 9.86 -5.94
C VAL A 125 12.43 10.61 -7.21
N TYR A 126 12.07 11.88 -7.09
CA TYR A 126 11.57 12.70 -8.20
C TYR A 126 12.58 13.74 -8.74
N GLU A 127 13.86 13.63 -8.37
CA GLU A 127 14.91 14.58 -8.81
C GLU A 127 14.94 14.80 -10.35
N ASN A 128 14.69 13.74 -11.12
CA ASN A 128 14.70 13.76 -12.58
C ASN A 128 13.33 13.43 -13.20
N TYR A 129 12.25 13.50 -12.43
CA TYR A 129 10.91 13.12 -12.87
C TYR A 129 9.86 14.13 -12.41
N GLU A 130 8.82 14.27 -13.20
CA GLU A 130 7.62 14.99 -12.80
C GLU A 130 6.76 14.14 -11.86
N ILE A 131 6.20 14.72 -10.80
CA ILE A 131 5.21 14.04 -9.96
C ILE A 131 3.89 13.95 -10.72
N LYS A 132 3.45 12.72 -10.99
CA LYS A 132 2.20 12.40 -11.69
C LYS A 132 1.28 11.64 -10.75
N ILE A 133 0.21 12.28 -10.32
CA ILE A 133 -0.78 11.67 -9.43
C ILE A 133 -1.94 11.14 -10.27
N LYS A 134 -2.05 9.83 -10.35
CA LYS A 134 -3.17 9.18 -11.05
C LYS A 134 -4.38 9.11 -10.13
N ILE A 135 -5.49 9.67 -10.61
CA ILE A 135 -6.77 9.55 -9.93
C ILE A 135 -7.34 8.14 -10.21
N PRO A 136 -7.70 7.37 -9.19
CA PRO A 136 -8.22 6.02 -9.37
C PRO A 136 -9.44 5.95 -10.29
N ASP A 137 -9.38 5.03 -11.26
CA ASP A 137 -10.42 4.83 -12.28
C ASP A 137 -11.64 4.12 -11.70
N MET A 138 -11.43 3.23 -10.72
CA MET A 138 -12.43 2.29 -10.20
C MET A 138 -12.52 2.35 -8.67
N PRO A 139 -12.97 3.47 -8.07
CA PRO A 139 -13.13 3.55 -6.63
C PRO A 139 -14.24 2.62 -6.13
N LYS A 140 -14.10 2.12 -4.90
CA LYS A 140 -15.03 1.22 -4.24
C LYS A 140 -15.47 1.79 -2.90
N SER A 141 -16.76 1.80 -2.66
CA SER A 141 -17.36 2.24 -1.40
C SER A 141 -17.57 1.11 -0.38
N ALA A 142 -17.30 -0.14 -0.76
CA ALA A 142 -17.49 -1.32 0.08
C ALA A 142 -16.47 -2.42 -0.27
N ASP A 143 -16.43 -3.43 0.57
CA ASP A 143 -15.67 -4.65 0.32
C ASP A 143 -16.06 -5.27 -1.02
N PHE A 144 -15.07 -5.83 -1.73
CA PHE A 144 -15.32 -6.45 -3.03
C PHE A 144 -14.39 -7.64 -3.28
N ASN A 145 -14.79 -8.44 -4.27
CA ASN A 145 -14.03 -9.61 -4.70
C ASN A 145 -13.62 -9.48 -6.17
N LEU A 146 -12.42 -9.98 -6.49
CA LEU A 146 -11.91 -10.16 -7.84
C LEU A 146 -11.56 -11.63 -8.06
N ASN A 147 -12.09 -12.21 -9.13
CA ASN A 147 -11.70 -13.54 -9.60
C ASN A 147 -10.76 -13.38 -10.81
N LEU A 148 -9.48 -13.70 -10.61
CA LEU A 148 -8.45 -13.55 -11.62
C LEU A 148 -8.34 -14.77 -12.58
N GLY A 149 -9.17 -15.79 -12.37
CA GLY A 149 -9.01 -17.12 -12.97
C GLY A 149 -8.10 -17.98 -12.12
N GLY A 150 -8.69 -18.99 -11.45
CA GLY A 150 -7.96 -19.93 -10.59
C GLY A 150 -7.37 -19.36 -9.29
N ILE A 151 -7.58 -18.06 -9.01
CA ILE A 151 -7.23 -17.40 -7.74
C ILE A 151 -8.18 -16.23 -7.49
N LYS A 152 -8.53 -16.00 -6.23
CA LYS A 152 -9.44 -14.92 -5.81
C LYS A 152 -8.78 -13.96 -4.85
N ILE A 153 -9.10 -12.68 -5.02
CA ILE A 153 -8.73 -11.59 -4.10
C ILE A 153 -10.00 -11.06 -3.45
N THR A 154 -9.98 -10.88 -2.15
CA THR A 154 -11.00 -10.13 -1.40
C THR A 154 -10.35 -8.86 -0.83
N CYS A 155 -10.92 -7.71 -1.14
CA CYS A 155 -10.49 -6.42 -0.59
C CYS A 155 -11.48 -6.00 0.49
N PHE A 156 -10.98 -5.82 1.71
CA PHE A 156 -11.75 -5.32 2.86
C PHE A 156 -11.40 -3.87 3.11
N SER A 157 -12.36 -2.98 3.12
CA SER A 157 -12.16 -1.58 3.53
C SER A 157 -11.71 -1.53 4.98
N SER A 158 -10.76 -0.69 5.33
CA SER A 158 -10.20 -0.59 6.68
C SER A 158 -9.97 0.87 7.06
N ASP A 159 -10.69 1.32 8.08
CA ASP A 159 -10.34 2.52 8.84
C ASP A 159 -9.40 2.09 9.97
N ASN A 160 -8.15 2.52 9.92
CA ASN A 160 -7.12 2.14 10.88
C ASN A 160 -6.33 3.35 11.36
N SER A 161 -5.38 3.14 12.28
CA SER A 161 -4.63 4.25 12.86
C SER A 161 -3.73 4.97 11.87
N HIS A 162 -3.20 4.25 10.87
CA HIS A 162 -2.29 4.80 9.87
C HIS A 162 -3.04 5.62 8.81
N SER A 163 -4.16 5.08 8.34
CA SER A 163 -4.98 5.69 7.29
C SER A 163 -6.44 5.29 7.42
N ASP A 164 -7.37 6.18 7.10
CA ASP A 164 -8.81 5.92 7.12
C ASP A 164 -9.37 5.44 5.78
N ASP A 165 -8.51 5.28 4.79
CA ASP A 165 -8.84 4.98 3.40
C ASP A 165 -8.33 3.63 2.90
N ALA A 166 -7.92 2.73 3.79
CA ALA A 166 -7.17 1.55 3.39
C ALA A 166 -8.03 0.39 2.88
N PHE A 167 -7.42 -0.42 2.00
CA PHE A 167 -7.80 -1.80 1.74
C PHE A 167 -6.84 -2.78 2.42
N LEU A 168 -7.39 -3.80 3.05
CA LEU A 168 -6.73 -5.06 3.37
C LEU A 168 -7.02 -6.02 2.22
N ILE A 169 -5.98 -6.56 1.58
CA ILE A 169 -6.14 -7.37 0.38
C ILE A 169 -5.84 -8.83 0.72
N TYR A 170 -6.88 -9.66 0.78
CA TYR A 170 -6.78 -11.05 1.15
C TYR A 170 -6.76 -11.96 -0.08
N ILE A 171 -5.72 -12.79 -0.18
CA ILE A 171 -5.55 -13.81 -1.21
C ILE A 171 -5.84 -15.16 -0.54
N ALA A 172 -7.11 -15.59 -0.61
CA ALA A 172 -7.62 -16.73 0.17
C ALA A 172 -6.93 -18.05 -0.19
N ASP A 173 -6.66 -18.28 -1.48
CA ASP A 173 -6.01 -19.50 -1.97
C ASP A 173 -4.57 -19.65 -1.45
N GLU A 174 -3.92 -18.53 -1.10
CA GLU A 174 -2.56 -18.50 -0.56
C GLU A 174 -2.53 -18.26 0.96
N LYS A 175 -3.68 -17.99 1.58
CA LYS A 175 -3.82 -17.57 2.98
C LYS A 175 -2.92 -16.38 3.34
N VAL A 176 -2.79 -15.43 2.43
CA VAL A 176 -1.99 -14.23 2.60
C VAL A 176 -2.87 -12.99 2.68
N LEU A 177 -2.59 -12.15 3.67
CA LEU A 177 -3.18 -10.83 3.84
C LEU A 177 -2.13 -9.75 3.51
N PHE A 178 -2.34 -8.99 2.44
CA PHE A 178 -1.51 -7.84 2.10
C PHE A 178 -2.06 -6.61 2.83
N LEU A 179 -1.22 -5.98 3.66
CA LEU A 179 -1.66 -4.98 4.65
C LEU A 179 -1.50 -3.55 4.15
N GLY A 180 -0.60 -3.29 3.16
CA GLY A 180 -0.02 -1.97 3.07
C GLY A 180 0.55 -1.56 4.44
N ASP A 181 0.22 -0.38 4.91
CA ASP A 181 0.69 0.14 6.20
C ASP A 181 -0.36 0.11 7.31
N SER A 182 -1.48 -0.61 7.10
CA SER A 182 -2.61 -0.62 8.03
C SER A 182 -2.26 -1.06 9.45
N HIS A 183 -1.15 -1.79 9.64
CA HIS A 183 -0.65 -2.22 10.95
C HIS A 183 0.19 -1.15 11.66
N ALA A 184 0.51 -0.03 10.99
CA ALA A 184 1.40 1.00 11.51
C ALA A 184 0.65 2.08 12.32
N LYS A 185 1.44 2.91 13.01
CA LYS A 185 0.96 4.11 13.70
C LYS A 185 0.60 5.22 12.71
N ASN A 186 -0.12 6.21 13.19
CA ASN A 186 -0.24 7.47 12.47
C ASN A 186 1.09 8.24 12.61
N TYR A 187 1.74 8.49 11.49
CA TYR A 187 3.02 9.20 11.43
C TYR A 187 2.88 10.72 11.52
N TYR A 188 1.68 11.26 11.33
CA TYR A 188 1.38 12.70 11.43
C TYR A 188 1.05 13.15 12.84
N THR A 189 0.98 12.24 13.82
CA THR A 189 0.85 12.60 15.26
C THR A 189 2.23 12.77 15.90
N GLN A 190 2.32 13.65 16.92
CA GLN A 190 3.57 13.89 17.65
C GLN A 190 3.35 13.60 19.17
N PRO A 191 3.93 12.51 19.71
CA PRO A 191 4.67 11.44 19.02
C PRO A 191 3.77 10.56 18.15
N MET A 192 4.38 9.84 17.20
CA MET A 192 3.65 8.84 16.37
C MET A 192 2.90 7.85 17.25
N SER A 193 1.60 7.72 17.02
CA SER A 193 0.71 6.98 17.92
C SER A 193 -0.36 6.19 17.19
N TYR A 194 -0.92 5.19 17.87
CA TYR A 194 -2.18 4.57 17.46
C TYR A 194 -3.37 5.36 18.01
N ASN A 195 -4.48 5.33 17.30
CA ASN A 195 -5.78 5.62 17.85
C ASN A 195 -6.32 4.33 18.51
N LYS A 196 -6.65 4.37 19.81
CA LYS A 196 -7.02 3.19 20.58
C LYS A 196 -8.27 2.48 20.04
N ILE A 197 -9.29 3.25 19.65
CA ILE A 197 -10.54 2.69 19.11
C ILE A 197 -10.25 2.03 17.76
N LYS A 198 -9.60 2.75 16.85
CA LYS A 198 -9.25 2.21 15.51
C LYS A 198 -8.34 0.98 15.61
N LEU A 199 -7.39 0.96 16.56
CA LEU A 199 -6.53 -0.21 16.76
C LEU A 199 -7.31 -1.43 17.26
N HIS A 200 -8.25 -1.23 18.19
CA HIS A 200 -9.13 -2.29 18.65
C HIS A 200 -9.95 -2.88 17.51
N ASP A 201 -10.63 -2.01 16.73
CA ASP A 201 -11.50 -2.42 15.64
C ASP A 201 -10.70 -3.10 14.51
N TYR A 202 -9.47 -2.63 14.26
CA TYR A 202 -8.55 -3.26 13.32
C TYR A 202 -8.15 -4.67 13.76
N ILE A 203 -7.77 -4.87 15.03
CA ILE A 203 -7.45 -6.20 15.58
C ILE A 203 -8.66 -7.12 15.48
N ASP A 204 -9.85 -6.67 15.86
CA ASP A 204 -11.08 -7.45 15.76
C ASP A 204 -11.37 -7.83 14.30
N LYS A 205 -11.19 -6.91 13.36
CA LYS A 205 -11.40 -7.17 11.93
C LYS A 205 -10.45 -8.24 11.39
N ILE A 206 -9.14 -8.07 11.57
CA ILE A 206 -8.15 -9.00 11.01
C ILE A 206 -8.18 -10.38 11.71
N SER A 207 -8.59 -10.43 12.98
CA SER A 207 -8.74 -11.70 13.71
C SER A 207 -9.79 -12.64 13.11
N LYS A 208 -10.74 -12.10 12.33
CA LYS A 208 -11.80 -12.84 11.65
C LYS A 208 -11.39 -13.32 10.25
N ILE A 209 -10.25 -12.90 9.73
CA ILE A 209 -9.74 -13.32 8.43
C ILE A 209 -8.82 -14.54 8.62
N ASP A 210 -9.03 -15.59 7.83
CA ASP A 210 -8.27 -16.86 7.90
C ASP A 210 -6.97 -16.78 7.07
N PHE A 211 -6.03 -15.91 7.47
CA PHE A 211 -4.70 -15.82 6.88
C PHE A 211 -3.65 -16.53 7.72
N GLU A 212 -2.58 -16.99 7.08
CA GLU A 212 -1.39 -17.56 7.74
C GLU A 212 -0.23 -16.55 7.75
N TYR A 213 -0.09 -15.77 6.69
CA TYR A 213 0.95 -14.75 6.54
C TYR A 213 0.37 -13.39 6.23
N ALA A 214 1.01 -12.35 6.74
CA ALA A 214 0.67 -10.96 6.43
C ALA A 214 1.89 -10.25 5.83
N ILE A 215 1.71 -9.64 4.66
CA ILE A 215 2.74 -8.90 3.94
C ILE A 215 2.47 -7.41 4.14
N PRO A 216 3.33 -6.68 4.90
CA PRO A 216 3.21 -5.24 5.06
C PRO A 216 3.85 -4.49 3.88
N GLY A 217 3.49 -3.23 3.71
CA GLY A 217 4.18 -2.32 2.80
C GLY A 217 5.62 -2.08 3.21
N HIS A 218 5.83 -1.90 4.51
CA HIS A 218 7.16 -1.72 5.10
C HIS A 218 7.39 -2.72 6.25
N GLY A 219 8.56 -3.34 6.27
CA GLY A 219 8.96 -4.29 7.31
C GLY A 219 9.06 -5.74 6.82
N ASN A 220 9.06 -6.65 7.77
CA ASN A 220 9.14 -8.08 7.49
C ASN A 220 7.73 -8.70 7.40
N ILE A 221 7.61 -9.79 6.66
CA ILE A 221 6.40 -10.61 6.66
C ILE A 221 6.17 -11.14 8.07
N PHE A 222 4.92 -11.07 8.51
CA PHE A 222 4.46 -11.64 9.77
C PHE A 222 3.76 -12.97 9.53
N THR A 223 3.89 -13.89 10.44
CA THR A 223 2.84 -14.90 10.64
C THR A 223 1.62 -14.23 11.29
N ARG A 224 0.44 -14.84 11.14
CA ARG A 224 -0.79 -14.35 11.79
C ARG A 224 -0.60 -14.13 13.29
N ASN A 225 0.04 -15.08 13.97
CA ASN A 225 0.25 -14.99 15.42
C ASN A 225 1.20 -13.85 15.81
N GLU A 226 2.28 -13.64 15.06
CA GLU A 226 3.21 -12.52 15.28
C GLU A 226 2.51 -11.17 15.13
N LEU A 227 1.73 -10.99 14.05
CA LEU A 227 1.00 -9.75 13.81
C LEU A 227 -0.01 -9.46 14.93
N LEU A 228 -0.88 -10.42 15.27
CA LEU A 228 -1.87 -10.22 16.32
C LEU A 228 -1.22 -9.96 17.68
N THR A 229 -0.19 -10.73 18.04
CA THR A 229 0.57 -10.51 19.28
C THR A 229 1.22 -9.13 19.33
N TYR A 230 1.77 -8.65 18.21
CA TYR A 230 2.35 -7.31 18.12
C TYR A 230 1.30 -6.23 18.37
N LEU A 231 0.17 -6.29 17.67
CA LEU A 231 -0.89 -5.29 17.78
C LEU A 231 -1.56 -5.30 19.16
N GLU A 232 -1.80 -6.46 19.74
CA GLU A 232 -2.33 -6.59 21.10
C GLU A 232 -1.39 -5.98 22.16
N LYS A 233 -0.07 -6.19 22.01
CA LYS A 233 0.91 -5.54 22.90
C LYS A 233 0.87 -4.02 22.77
N GLU A 234 0.77 -3.47 21.55
CA GLU A 234 0.62 -2.03 21.35
C GLU A 234 -0.69 -1.51 21.98
N TYR A 235 -1.81 -2.23 21.80
CA TYR A 235 -3.09 -1.87 22.42
C TYR A 235 -3.05 -1.86 23.95
N ILE A 236 -2.39 -2.84 24.58
CA ILE A 236 -2.23 -2.92 26.03
C ILE A 236 -1.42 -1.74 26.57
N LYS A 237 -0.38 -1.28 25.87
CA LYS A 237 0.43 -0.11 26.27
C LYS A 237 -0.39 1.20 26.34
N MET A 238 -1.55 1.24 25.71
CA MET A 238 -2.43 2.43 25.68
C MET A 238 -3.46 2.45 26.82
N ARG A 239 -3.34 1.53 27.80
CA ARG A 239 -4.21 1.46 29.00
C ARG A 239 -3.87 2.51 30.04
#